data_9e983a4574cc27eaffe83a100638b0f1
#
_entry.id   9e983a4574cc27eaffe83a100638b0f1
#
_cell.length_a   1.000
_cell.length_b   1.000
_cell.length_c   1.000
_cell.angle_alpha   90.00
_cell.angle_beta   90.00
_cell.angle_gamma   90.00
#
_symmetry.space_group_name_H-M   'P 1'
#
loop_
_entity.id
_entity.type
_entity.pdbx_description
1 polymer ?
#
loop_
_entity_poly.entity_id
_entity_poly.type
_entity_poly.pdbx_seq_one_letter_code
_entity_poly.pdbx_strand_id
1 'polypeptide(L)'
;MRRVGSEAATYTLDPALPVLLRPDGAVQVGWDPRRAVLVQPPRGLSTAALATVLRVMQIPTTGTALHHEAAQHGPVDTAELDALLAALVAAGVAVRGAGPRRQCRTVSLRVHGRGPLSDLLVESLRCSSAVVQRSSHPHAVVSTAGTDLVVLADYLVSDPRLIRELHAERVPHLPVRVRDGTGVVGPLVLPGVTSCLGCADLHRRDRDAAWPAVAAQLRHTVAHVDRATVLATAALALGQVDRVIAAVRGTAAGAGLAAPPTLNATLELDLAAGSIVTRRWVRHPLCDC
;
A
#
# COMPACT_ATOMS: atom_id res chain seq x y z
N MET A 1 -36.06 22.34 -0.34
CA MET A 1 -35.49 21.01 -0.19
C MET A 1 -34.65 20.70 -1.44
N ARG A 2 -33.33 20.92 -1.39
CA ARG A 2 -32.40 20.53 -2.47
C ARG A 2 -32.23 19.01 -2.42
N ARG A 3 -32.62 18.30 -3.48
CA ARG A 3 -32.29 16.89 -3.66
C ARG A 3 -30.74 16.78 -3.68
N VAL A 4 -30.18 16.16 -2.66
CA VAL A 4 -28.80 15.69 -2.70
C VAL A 4 -28.74 14.65 -3.81
N GLY A 5 -28.09 14.99 -4.92
CA GLY A 5 -27.90 14.07 -6.04
C GLY A 5 -27.20 12.82 -5.52
N SER A 6 -27.81 11.67 -5.74
CA SER A 6 -27.19 10.36 -5.53
C SER A 6 -25.92 10.32 -6.39
N GLU A 7 -24.75 10.44 -5.76
CA GLU A 7 -23.47 10.24 -6.45
C GLU A 7 -23.49 8.83 -7.05
N ALA A 8 -23.43 8.75 -8.37
CA ALA A 8 -23.50 7.48 -9.09
C ALA A 8 -22.29 6.62 -8.69
N ALA A 9 -22.57 5.42 -8.13
CA ALA A 9 -21.51 4.47 -7.74
C ALA A 9 -20.62 4.14 -8.95
N THR A 10 -19.30 4.11 -8.71
CA THR A 10 -18.33 3.67 -9.72
C THR A 10 -17.93 2.22 -9.47
N TYR A 11 -17.59 1.53 -10.54
CA TYR A 11 -17.04 0.17 -10.51
C TYR A 11 -15.65 0.19 -11.13
N THR A 12 -14.73 -0.54 -10.53
CA THR A 12 -13.36 -0.70 -11.03
C THR A 12 -12.97 -2.15 -10.95
N LEU A 13 -12.66 -2.75 -12.09
CA LEU A 13 -12.02 -4.07 -12.17
C LEU A 13 -10.52 -3.88 -11.89
N ASP A 14 -9.89 -4.84 -11.19
CA ASP A 14 -8.44 -4.79 -10.99
C ASP A 14 -7.73 -4.80 -12.35
N PRO A 15 -7.00 -3.73 -12.72
CA PRO A 15 -6.32 -3.64 -14.02
C PRO A 15 -5.21 -4.68 -14.20
N ALA A 16 -4.74 -5.31 -13.13
CA ALA A 16 -3.78 -6.41 -13.17
C ALA A 16 -4.41 -7.73 -13.66
N LEU A 17 -5.76 -7.83 -13.67
CA LEU A 17 -6.47 -9.02 -14.11
C LEU A 17 -6.80 -8.93 -15.60
N PRO A 18 -6.24 -9.81 -16.46
CA PRO A 18 -6.60 -9.84 -17.88
C PRO A 18 -8.05 -10.30 -18.07
N VAL A 19 -8.71 -9.72 -19.06
CA VAL A 19 -10.06 -10.11 -19.51
C VAL A 19 -9.91 -10.95 -20.79
N LEU A 20 -10.24 -12.23 -20.68
CA LEU A 20 -9.97 -13.24 -21.70
C LEU A 20 -11.27 -13.84 -22.25
N LEU A 21 -11.31 -14.09 -23.56
CA LEU A 21 -12.40 -14.80 -24.22
C LEU A 21 -12.15 -16.32 -24.16
N ARG A 22 -13.16 -17.09 -23.82
CA ARG A 22 -13.09 -18.55 -23.78
C ARG A 22 -13.87 -19.19 -24.93
N PRO A 23 -13.44 -20.38 -25.42
CA PRO A 23 -14.16 -21.10 -26.46
C PRO A 23 -15.56 -21.55 -26.06
N ASP A 24 -15.82 -21.72 -24.76
CA ASP A 24 -17.12 -22.10 -24.19
C ASP A 24 -18.13 -20.96 -24.09
N GLY A 25 -17.79 -19.77 -24.60
CA GLY A 25 -18.66 -18.60 -24.59
C GLY A 25 -18.62 -17.78 -23.30
N ALA A 26 -17.84 -18.18 -22.30
CA ALA A 26 -17.61 -17.39 -21.09
C ALA A 26 -16.51 -16.33 -21.28
N VAL A 27 -16.52 -15.32 -20.44
CA VAL A 27 -15.40 -14.39 -20.24
C VAL A 27 -14.68 -14.77 -18.96
N GLN A 28 -13.35 -14.87 -19.03
CA GLN A 28 -12.51 -15.15 -17.87
C GLN A 28 -11.80 -13.86 -17.42
N VAL A 29 -11.93 -13.53 -16.14
CA VAL A 29 -11.21 -12.44 -15.46
C VAL A 29 -10.09 -13.04 -14.62
N GLY A 30 -8.85 -12.69 -14.95
CA GLY A 30 -7.66 -13.31 -14.37
C GLY A 30 -7.18 -14.53 -15.17
N TRP A 31 -5.89 -14.85 -15.05
CA TRP A 31 -5.31 -16.00 -15.75
C TRP A 31 -4.94 -17.17 -14.82
N ASP A 32 -4.70 -16.92 -13.52
CA ASP A 32 -4.41 -17.98 -12.56
C ASP A 32 -5.68 -18.84 -12.33
N PRO A 33 -5.68 -20.15 -12.65
CA PRO A 33 -6.86 -21.00 -12.52
C PRO A 33 -7.42 -21.10 -11.09
N ARG A 34 -6.61 -20.82 -10.07
CA ARG A 34 -7.03 -20.85 -8.66
C ARG A 34 -7.81 -19.61 -8.24
N ARG A 35 -7.72 -18.52 -9.01
CA ARG A 35 -8.24 -17.19 -8.67
C ARG A 35 -9.08 -16.58 -9.77
N ALA A 36 -9.00 -17.13 -10.99
CA ALA A 36 -9.75 -16.62 -12.13
C ALA A 36 -11.26 -16.79 -11.91
N VAL A 37 -12.04 -15.77 -12.30
CA VAL A 37 -13.50 -15.77 -12.24
C VAL A 37 -14.05 -15.96 -13.65
N LEU A 38 -14.95 -16.92 -13.81
CA LEU A 38 -15.67 -17.15 -15.07
C LEU A 38 -17.00 -16.43 -15.04
N VAL A 39 -17.26 -15.67 -16.08
CA VAL A 39 -18.43 -14.81 -16.19
C VAL A 39 -19.21 -15.16 -17.45
N GLN A 40 -20.49 -15.47 -17.30
CA GLN A 40 -21.40 -15.69 -18.43
C GLN A 40 -21.99 -14.36 -18.89
N PRO A 41 -22.09 -14.14 -20.21
CA PRO A 41 -22.73 -12.92 -20.71
C PRO A 41 -24.21 -12.83 -20.29
N PRO A 42 -24.67 -11.67 -19.81
CA PRO A 42 -26.10 -11.40 -19.64
C PRO A 42 -26.86 -11.58 -20.95
N ARG A 43 -28.16 -11.81 -20.86
CA ARG A 43 -29.03 -11.94 -22.04
C ARG A 43 -28.92 -10.73 -22.96
N GLY A 44 -28.77 -11.01 -24.24
CA GLY A 44 -28.63 -9.99 -25.27
C GLY A 44 -27.18 -9.47 -25.45
N LEU A 45 -26.25 -9.87 -24.61
CA LEU A 45 -24.86 -9.46 -24.73
C LEU A 45 -23.99 -10.61 -25.26
N SER A 46 -23.17 -10.37 -26.27
CA SER A 46 -22.21 -11.37 -26.74
C SER A 46 -21.00 -11.46 -25.78
N THR A 47 -20.26 -12.57 -25.82
CA THR A 47 -19.02 -12.75 -25.05
C THR A 47 -18.00 -11.63 -25.34
N ALA A 48 -17.88 -11.22 -26.60
CA ALA A 48 -16.98 -10.14 -27.01
C ALA A 48 -17.42 -8.79 -26.43
N ALA A 49 -18.71 -8.51 -26.45
CA ALA A 49 -19.29 -7.29 -25.90
C ALA A 49 -19.11 -7.23 -24.37
N LEU A 50 -19.38 -8.33 -23.65
CA LEU A 50 -19.11 -8.41 -22.23
C LEU A 50 -17.63 -8.15 -21.92
N ALA A 51 -16.70 -8.75 -22.68
CA ALA A 51 -15.28 -8.51 -22.50
C ALA A 51 -14.90 -7.03 -22.70
N THR A 52 -15.56 -6.32 -23.62
CA THR A 52 -15.37 -4.87 -23.81
C THR A 52 -15.84 -4.09 -22.59
N VAL A 53 -17.05 -4.35 -22.10
CA VAL A 53 -17.57 -3.72 -20.88
C VAL A 53 -16.65 -3.94 -19.68
N LEU A 54 -16.14 -5.16 -19.49
CA LEU A 54 -15.20 -5.48 -18.41
C LEU A 54 -13.85 -4.78 -18.56
N ARG A 55 -13.37 -4.57 -19.79
CA ARG A 55 -12.13 -3.78 -20.04
C ARG A 55 -12.33 -2.30 -19.75
N VAL A 56 -13.50 -1.74 -20.07
CA VAL A 56 -13.85 -0.36 -19.69
C VAL A 56 -13.84 -0.21 -18.16
N MET A 57 -14.22 -1.24 -17.42
CA MET A 57 -14.15 -1.24 -15.96
C MET A 57 -12.71 -1.26 -15.40
N GLN A 58 -11.67 -1.48 -16.18
CA GLN A 58 -10.27 -1.40 -15.68
C GLN A 58 -9.88 0.03 -15.31
N ILE A 59 -10.70 1.02 -15.63
CA ILE A 59 -10.69 2.37 -15.08
C ILE A 59 -11.97 2.62 -14.28
N PRO A 60 -11.96 3.50 -13.25
CA PRO A 60 -13.16 3.81 -12.48
C PRO A 60 -14.30 4.32 -13.39
N THR A 61 -15.33 3.53 -13.56
CA THR A 61 -16.45 3.81 -14.48
C THR A 61 -17.78 3.77 -13.73
N THR A 62 -18.68 4.72 -13.98
CA THR A 62 -20.00 4.75 -13.34
C THR A 62 -20.89 3.61 -13.85
N GLY A 63 -21.81 3.11 -13.02
CA GLY A 63 -22.79 2.11 -13.44
C GLY A 63 -23.57 2.56 -14.66
N THR A 64 -23.99 3.82 -14.73
CA THR A 64 -24.68 4.41 -15.89
C THR A 64 -23.84 4.34 -17.16
N ALA A 65 -22.53 4.61 -17.09
CA ALA A 65 -21.64 4.52 -18.24
C ALA A 65 -21.44 3.05 -18.69
N LEU A 66 -21.40 2.10 -17.76
CA LEU A 66 -21.35 0.67 -18.09
C LEU A 66 -22.62 0.18 -18.76
N HIS A 67 -23.79 0.62 -18.29
CA HIS A 67 -25.06 0.33 -18.96
C HIS A 67 -25.11 0.93 -20.37
N HIS A 68 -24.62 2.15 -20.54
CA HIS A 68 -24.56 2.80 -21.86
C HIS A 68 -23.63 2.03 -22.80
N GLU A 69 -22.44 1.64 -22.33
CA GLU A 69 -21.49 0.82 -23.11
C GLU A 69 -22.11 -0.52 -23.52
N ALA A 70 -22.73 -1.22 -22.57
CA ALA A 70 -23.38 -2.50 -22.86
C ALA A 70 -24.52 -2.34 -23.91
N ALA A 71 -25.30 -1.27 -23.82
CA ALA A 71 -26.40 -0.99 -24.74
C ALA A 71 -25.94 -0.71 -26.19
N GLN A 72 -24.69 -0.27 -26.39
CA GLN A 72 -24.11 -0.10 -27.73
C GLN A 72 -23.91 -1.44 -28.46
N HIS A 73 -23.84 -2.53 -27.73
CA HIS A 73 -23.57 -3.88 -28.25
C HIS A 73 -24.82 -4.74 -28.40
N GLY A 74 -25.99 -4.24 -28.00
CA GLY A 74 -27.27 -4.94 -28.13
C GLY A 74 -28.24 -4.67 -26.98
N PRO A 75 -29.45 -5.19 -27.07
CA PRO A 75 -30.41 -5.08 -25.97
C PRO A 75 -29.99 -5.94 -24.80
N VAL A 76 -29.49 -5.31 -23.73
CA VAL A 76 -29.05 -5.98 -22.53
C VAL A 76 -30.09 -5.85 -21.41
N ASP A 77 -30.31 -6.92 -20.66
CA ASP A 77 -31.11 -6.86 -19.43
C ASP A 77 -30.27 -6.11 -18.35
N THR A 78 -30.76 -4.94 -17.97
CA THR A 78 -30.11 -4.06 -17.01
C THR A 78 -30.01 -4.70 -15.62
N ALA A 79 -30.99 -5.50 -15.22
CA ALA A 79 -31.01 -6.18 -13.94
C ALA A 79 -29.96 -7.32 -13.90
N GLU A 80 -29.81 -8.05 -15.00
CA GLU A 80 -28.75 -9.08 -15.11
C GLU A 80 -27.36 -8.44 -15.11
N LEU A 81 -27.17 -7.28 -15.75
CA LEU A 81 -25.90 -6.56 -15.72
C LEU A 81 -25.58 -6.05 -14.31
N ASP A 82 -26.55 -5.50 -13.59
CA ASP A 82 -26.36 -5.06 -12.20
C ASP A 82 -26.03 -6.23 -11.27
N ALA A 83 -26.71 -7.37 -11.45
CA ALA A 83 -26.40 -8.59 -10.69
C ALA A 83 -24.96 -9.09 -10.98
N LEU A 84 -24.53 -9.01 -12.24
CA LEU A 84 -23.17 -9.33 -12.64
C LEU A 84 -22.14 -8.42 -11.97
N LEU A 85 -22.36 -7.09 -12.01
CA LEU A 85 -21.48 -6.12 -11.35
C LEU A 85 -21.38 -6.39 -9.84
N ALA A 86 -22.51 -6.70 -9.20
CA ALA A 86 -22.53 -7.07 -7.78
C ALA A 86 -21.76 -8.38 -7.51
N ALA A 87 -21.90 -9.39 -8.37
CA ALA A 87 -21.17 -10.65 -8.26
C ALA A 87 -19.65 -10.48 -8.42
N LEU A 88 -19.20 -9.62 -9.34
CA LEU A 88 -17.77 -9.31 -9.50
C LEU A 88 -17.18 -8.62 -8.25
N VAL A 89 -17.96 -7.73 -7.63
CA VAL A 89 -17.58 -7.09 -6.37
C VAL A 89 -17.52 -8.12 -5.23
N ALA A 90 -18.51 -9.00 -5.13
CA ALA A 90 -18.54 -10.07 -4.11
C ALA A 90 -17.38 -11.07 -4.30
N ALA A 91 -16.99 -11.35 -5.54
CA ALA A 91 -15.83 -12.19 -5.86
C ALA A 91 -14.48 -11.50 -5.60
N GLY A 92 -14.48 -10.21 -5.25
CA GLY A 92 -13.27 -9.44 -4.96
C GLY A 92 -12.41 -9.11 -6.19
N VAL A 93 -12.90 -9.33 -7.41
CA VAL A 93 -12.20 -8.97 -8.67
C VAL A 93 -12.55 -7.56 -9.13
N ALA A 94 -13.65 -7.00 -8.64
CA ALA A 94 -14.03 -5.61 -8.85
C ALA A 94 -14.30 -4.89 -7.52
N VAL A 95 -14.20 -3.58 -7.55
CA VAL A 95 -14.45 -2.71 -6.39
C VAL A 95 -15.55 -1.73 -6.75
N ARG A 96 -16.52 -1.55 -5.83
CA ARG A 96 -17.53 -0.51 -5.90
C ARG A 96 -17.07 0.70 -5.11
N GLY A 97 -16.81 1.82 -5.79
CA GLY A 97 -16.47 3.11 -5.20
C GLY A 97 -17.67 4.04 -5.06
N ALA A 98 -17.60 4.98 -4.13
CA ALA A 98 -18.55 6.10 -4.10
C ALA A 98 -18.08 7.15 -5.13
N GLY A 99 -18.88 7.37 -6.17
CA GLY A 99 -18.83 8.42 -7.18
C GLY A 99 -17.50 9.10 -7.58
N PRO A 100 -17.52 10.13 -8.43
CA PRO A 100 -16.31 10.83 -8.85
C PRO A 100 -15.59 11.43 -7.66
N ARG A 101 -14.32 11.06 -7.51
CA ARG A 101 -13.45 11.39 -6.39
C ARG A 101 -13.47 12.89 -6.07
N ARG A 102 -13.81 13.27 -4.83
CA ARG A 102 -13.31 14.50 -4.24
C ARG A 102 -11.83 14.65 -4.61
N GLN A 103 -11.40 15.88 -4.95
CA GLN A 103 -9.99 16.16 -5.24
C GLN A 103 -9.11 15.45 -4.21
N CYS A 104 -8.42 14.39 -4.64
CA CYS A 104 -7.53 13.66 -3.76
C CYS A 104 -6.42 14.61 -3.33
N ARG A 105 -6.26 14.80 -2.03
CA ARG A 105 -5.14 15.57 -1.47
C ARG A 105 -3.82 14.97 -1.98
N THR A 106 -2.92 15.85 -2.40
CA THR A 106 -1.55 15.44 -2.74
C THR A 106 -0.88 14.88 -1.50
N VAL A 107 -0.35 13.67 -1.60
CA VAL A 107 0.38 13.01 -0.50
C VAL A 107 1.80 13.52 -0.48
N SER A 108 2.28 13.92 0.69
CA SER A 108 3.66 14.36 0.90
C SER A 108 4.45 13.29 1.65
N LEU A 109 5.49 12.79 1.02
CA LEU A 109 6.38 11.76 1.55
C LEU A 109 7.77 12.32 1.76
N ARG A 110 8.44 11.87 2.81
CA ARG A 110 9.86 12.14 3.00
C ARG A 110 10.61 10.81 3.13
N VAL A 111 11.69 10.66 2.37
CA VAL A 111 12.65 9.57 2.53
C VAL A 111 13.88 10.14 3.24
N HIS A 112 14.11 9.67 4.47
CA HIS A 112 15.26 10.06 5.28
C HIS A 112 16.25 8.90 5.32
N GLY A 113 17.44 9.11 4.77
CA GLY A 113 18.48 8.09 4.71
C GLY A 113 19.61 8.46 3.76
N ARG A 114 20.69 7.68 3.81
CA ARG A 114 21.87 7.82 2.96
C ARG A 114 22.42 6.46 2.59
N GLY A 115 21.94 5.91 1.50
CA GLY A 115 22.39 4.59 1.01
C GLY A 115 21.48 4.05 -0.08
N PRO A 116 21.68 2.80 -0.47
CA PRO A 116 21.03 2.22 -1.63
C PRO A 116 19.51 2.09 -1.49
N LEU A 117 18.98 1.88 -0.27
CA LEU A 117 17.53 1.81 -0.06
C LEU A 117 16.87 3.18 -0.25
N SER A 118 17.45 4.24 0.33
CA SER A 118 16.92 5.60 0.16
C SER A 118 16.97 6.04 -1.29
N ASP A 119 18.03 5.70 -2.03
CA ASP A 119 18.16 6.02 -3.45
C ASP A 119 17.06 5.36 -4.28
N LEU A 120 16.89 4.04 -4.14
CA LEU A 120 15.86 3.27 -4.83
C LEU A 120 14.42 3.72 -4.49
N LEU A 121 14.16 4.00 -3.21
CA LEU A 121 12.84 4.43 -2.77
C LEU A 121 12.49 5.80 -3.34
N VAL A 122 13.42 6.77 -3.31
CA VAL A 122 13.20 8.10 -3.91
C VAL A 122 12.92 7.99 -5.40
N GLU A 123 13.70 7.19 -6.13
CA GLU A 123 13.51 7.01 -7.56
C GLU A 123 12.16 6.35 -7.89
N SER A 124 11.85 5.26 -7.22
CA SER A 124 10.59 4.53 -7.45
C SER A 124 9.36 5.37 -7.07
N LEU A 125 9.43 6.16 -6.02
CA LEU A 125 8.32 7.01 -5.57
C LEU A 125 8.09 8.24 -6.47
N ARG A 126 9.04 8.63 -7.32
CA ARG A 126 8.83 9.68 -8.34
C ARG A 126 7.73 9.33 -9.33
N CYS A 127 7.54 8.03 -9.60
CA CYS A 127 6.45 7.54 -10.45
C CYS A 127 5.10 7.50 -9.73
N SER A 128 5.09 7.68 -8.40
CA SER A 128 3.86 7.81 -7.63
C SER A 128 3.30 9.23 -7.80
N SER A 129 2.01 9.40 -7.62
CA SER A 129 1.39 10.73 -7.61
C SER A 129 1.56 11.46 -6.26
N ALA A 130 2.65 11.20 -5.53
CA ALA A 130 3.02 11.84 -4.28
C ALA A 130 4.18 12.84 -4.49
N VAL A 131 4.25 13.87 -3.65
CA VAL A 131 5.42 14.75 -3.56
C VAL A 131 6.44 14.07 -2.66
N VAL A 132 7.63 13.81 -3.20
CA VAL A 132 8.69 13.10 -2.49
C VAL A 132 9.85 14.05 -2.18
N GLN A 133 10.18 14.17 -0.91
CA GLN A 133 11.33 14.92 -0.43
C GLN A 133 12.42 13.97 0.07
N ARG A 134 13.67 14.28 -0.14
CA ARG A 134 14.83 13.54 0.41
C ARG A 134 15.48 14.34 1.53
N SER A 135 15.89 13.65 2.58
CA SER A 135 16.75 14.19 3.64
C SER A 135 17.76 13.16 4.10
N SER A 136 18.97 13.59 4.45
CA SER A 136 20.04 12.68 4.90
C SER A 136 20.80 13.22 6.13
N HIS A 137 20.59 14.48 6.52
CA HIS A 137 21.27 15.06 7.63
C HIS A 137 20.59 14.71 8.97
N PRO A 138 21.37 14.31 10.01
CA PRO A 138 20.83 14.00 11.34
C PRO A 138 20.14 15.19 12.01
N HIS A 139 20.45 16.41 11.58
CA HIS A 139 19.91 17.68 12.11
C HIS A 139 19.03 18.43 11.12
N ALA A 140 18.58 17.78 10.06
CA ALA A 140 17.55 18.41 9.22
C ALA A 140 16.32 18.58 10.11
N VAL A 141 16.06 19.84 10.51
CA VAL A 141 14.79 20.22 11.09
C VAL A 141 13.73 19.68 10.15
N VAL A 142 13.07 18.64 10.60
CA VAL A 142 12.00 18.06 9.81
C VAL A 142 10.88 19.09 9.84
N SER A 143 10.77 19.91 8.79
CA SER A 143 9.53 20.63 8.57
C SER A 143 8.47 19.55 8.35
N THR A 144 7.82 19.17 9.43
CA THR A 144 6.82 18.10 9.46
C THR A 144 5.48 18.62 8.99
N ALA A 145 5.34 19.94 8.87
CA ALA A 145 4.13 20.59 8.39
C ALA A 145 3.73 20.01 7.02
N GLY A 146 2.67 19.21 7.01
CA GLY A 146 2.11 18.63 5.81
C GLY A 146 2.79 17.34 5.31
N THR A 147 3.70 16.70 6.08
CA THR A 147 4.28 15.41 5.74
C THR A 147 3.36 14.27 6.22
N ASP A 148 2.95 13.39 5.31
CA ASP A 148 2.03 12.28 5.57
C ASP A 148 2.75 11.03 6.05
N LEU A 149 3.99 10.83 5.60
CA LEU A 149 4.82 9.70 5.99
C LEU A 149 6.30 10.03 5.85
N VAL A 150 7.10 9.64 6.84
CA VAL A 150 8.55 9.61 6.75
C VAL A 150 9.03 8.16 6.64
N VAL A 151 9.76 7.83 5.58
CA VAL A 151 10.46 6.55 5.45
C VAL A 151 11.88 6.72 5.98
N LEU A 152 12.23 5.96 7.02
CA LEU A 152 13.54 5.98 7.67
C LEU A 152 14.39 4.86 7.07
N ALA A 153 15.17 5.19 6.03
CA ALA A 153 15.88 4.22 5.22
C ALA A 153 17.35 4.08 5.60
N ASP A 154 17.93 2.91 5.28
CA ASP A 154 19.35 2.56 5.36
C ASP A 154 19.92 2.34 6.76
N TYR A 155 19.80 3.29 7.68
CA TYR A 155 20.42 3.21 8.98
C TYR A 155 19.87 2.07 9.84
N LEU A 156 20.78 1.30 10.47
CA LEU A 156 20.40 0.15 11.31
C LEU A 156 19.61 0.57 12.54
N VAL A 157 19.95 1.73 13.11
CA VAL A 157 19.20 2.34 14.21
C VAL A 157 18.90 3.79 13.86
N SER A 158 17.63 4.18 13.97
CA SER A 158 17.21 5.54 13.71
C SER A 158 17.69 6.50 14.81
N ASP A 159 17.98 7.76 14.45
CA ASP A 159 18.39 8.77 15.43
C ASP A 159 17.24 9.03 16.44
N PRO A 160 17.49 8.89 17.75
CA PRO A 160 16.48 9.14 18.77
C PRO A 160 15.94 10.57 18.80
N ARG A 161 16.71 11.55 18.32
CA ARG A 161 16.24 12.93 18.22
C ARG A 161 15.19 13.05 17.14
N LEU A 162 15.45 12.50 15.96
CA LEU A 162 14.50 12.46 14.85
C LEU A 162 13.22 11.72 15.26
N ILE A 163 13.34 10.58 15.95
CA ILE A 163 12.18 9.83 16.43
C ILE A 163 11.33 10.65 17.40
N ARG A 164 11.96 11.39 18.33
CA ARG A 164 11.22 12.28 19.25
C ARG A 164 10.50 13.39 18.50
N GLU A 165 11.13 14.00 17.50
CA GLU A 165 10.49 15.04 16.66
C GLU A 165 9.28 14.47 15.90
N LEU A 166 9.42 13.30 15.26
CA LEU A 166 8.32 12.64 14.56
C LEU A 166 7.16 12.29 15.50
N HIS A 167 7.45 11.91 16.74
CA HIS A 167 6.43 11.65 17.75
C HIS A 167 5.75 12.93 18.22
N ALA A 168 6.51 14.00 18.52
CA ALA A 168 5.96 15.29 18.95
C ALA A 168 5.01 15.87 17.91
N GLU A 169 5.40 15.80 16.65
CA GLU A 169 4.61 16.28 15.51
C GLU A 169 3.58 15.28 14.99
N ARG A 170 3.46 14.11 15.63
CA ARG A 170 2.54 13.03 15.25
C ARG A 170 2.68 12.56 13.80
N VAL A 171 3.90 12.59 13.25
CA VAL A 171 4.16 12.17 11.88
C VAL A 171 4.31 10.66 11.79
N PRO A 172 3.50 9.98 10.95
CA PRO A 172 3.68 8.56 10.65
C PRO A 172 5.07 8.28 10.10
N HIS A 173 5.68 7.16 10.50
CA HIS A 173 7.00 6.80 9.99
C HIS A 173 7.21 5.29 9.85
N LEU A 174 8.01 4.91 8.84
CA LEU A 174 8.28 3.54 8.46
C LEU A 174 9.79 3.30 8.36
N PRO A 175 10.43 2.56 9.26
CA PRO A 175 11.82 2.16 9.09
C PRO A 175 11.97 1.07 8.01
N VAL A 176 13.02 1.23 7.19
CA VAL A 176 13.39 0.30 6.11
C VAL A 176 14.90 0.13 6.11
N ARG A 177 15.38 -1.07 6.41
CA ARG A 177 16.82 -1.35 6.54
C ARG A 177 17.14 -2.78 6.18
N VAL A 178 18.41 -3.07 5.97
CA VAL A 178 18.91 -4.44 5.95
C VAL A 178 19.73 -4.67 7.21
N ARG A 179 19.50 -5.80 7.87
CA ARG A 179 20.19 -6.21 9.08
C ARG A 179 20.70 -7.64 8.89
N ASP A 180 22.01 -7.83 8.97
CA ASP A 180 22.64 -9.15 8.89
C ASP A 180 22.16 -9.97 7.66
N GLY A 181 22.11 -9.32 6.49
CA GLY A 181 21.62 -9.94 5.25
C GLY A 181 20.10 -10.04 5.09
N THR A 182 19.33 -9.69 6.12
CA THR A 182 17.86 -9.76 6.12
C THR A 182 17.26 -8.37 5.91
N GLY A 183 16.38 -8.25 4.92
CA GLY A 183 15.59 -7.03 4.72
C GLY A 183 14.54 -6.86 5.82
N VAL A 184 14.46 -5.68 6.42
CA VAL A 184 13.53 -5.38 7.52
C VAL A 184 12.72 -4.15 7.19
N VAL A 185 11.40 -4.31 7.10
CA VAL A 185 10.43 -3.24 6.82
C VAL A 185 9.46 -3.11 7.98
N GLY A 186 9.36 -1.90 8.55
CA GLY A 186 8.47 -1.63 9.68
C GLY A 186 9.16 -1.69 11.06
N PRO A 187 8.36 -1.52 12.14
CA PRO A 187 6.91 -1.32 12.11
C PRO A 187 6.50 0.04 11.51
N LEU A 188 5.32 0.10 10.87
CA LEU A 188 4.70 1.38 10.56
C LEU A 188 4.20 1.98 11.88
N VAL A 189 4.80 3.08 12.27
CA VAL A 189 4.48 3.79 13.50
C VAL A 189 3.49 4.90 13.20
N LEU A 190 2.33 4.84 13.86
CA LEU A 190 1.38 5.94 13.98
C LEU A 190 1.49 6.45 15.41
N PRO A 191 2.14 7.61 15.67
CA PRO A 191 2.41 8.11 17.01
C PRO A 191 1.13 8.20 17.86
N GLY A 192 1.18 7.66 19.07
CA GLY A 192 0.03 7.57 19.97
C GLY A 192 -0.95 6.43 19.65
N VAL A 193 -0.84 5.74 18.51
CA VAL A 193 -1.79 4.70 18.08
C VAL A 193 -1.15 3.31 18.09
N THR A 194 0.04 3.16 17.51
CA THR A 194 0.74 1.87 17.40
C THR A 194 1.89 1.77 18.39
N SER A 195 2.51 0.58 18.51
CA SER A 195 3.82 0.45 19.14
C SER A 195 4.85 1.27 18.37
N CYS A 196 5.77 1.91 19.07
CA CYS A 196 6.78 2.79 18.48
C CYS A 196 8.18 2.13 18.43
N LEU A 197 9.16 2.81 17.84
CA LEU A 197 10.56 2.33 17.83
C LEU A 197 11.16 2.29 19.23
N GLY A 198 10.75 3.19 20.12
CA GLY A 198 11.14 3.15 21.54
C GLY A 198 10.64 1.89 22.25
N CYS A 199 9.40 1.45 21.98
CA CYS A 199 8.90 0.17 22.49
C CYS A 199 9.80 -1.00 22.05
N ALA A 200 10.17 -1.01 20.75
CA ALA A 200 11.05 -2.05 20.22
C ALA A 200 12.44 -2.03 20.86
N ASP A 201 12.98 -0.86 21.17
CA ASP A 201 14.28 -0.73 21.83
C ASP A 201 14.20 -1.13 23.31
N LEU A 202 13.12 -0.82 24.00
CA LEU A 202 12.87 -1.27 25.37
C LEU A 202 12.77 -2.81 25.44
N HIS A 203 12.02 -3.43 24.53
CA HIS A 203 11.96 -4.90 24.44
C HIS A 203 13.33 -5.54 24.14
N ARG A 204 14.19 -4.88 23.36
CA ARG A 204 15.57 -5.35 23.14
C ARG A 204 16.42 -5.20 24.38
N ARG A 205 16.30 -4.08 25.08
CA ARG A 205 17.00 -3.82 26.34
C ARG A 205 16.63 -4.84 27.42
N ASP A 206 15.36 -5.25 27.48
CA ASP A 206 14.93 -6.27 28.45
C ASP A 206 15.55 -7.65 28.18
N ARG A 207 15.93 -7.92 26.91
CA ARG A 207 16.63 -9.15 26.52
C ARG A 207 18.15 -9.02 26.68
N ASP A 208 18.68 -7.84 26.45
CA ASP A 208 20.10 -7.52 26.49
C ASP A 208 20.31 -6.11 27.06
N ALA A 209 20.78 -6.04 28.29
CA ALA A 209 21.05 -4.76 28.97
C ALA A 209 22.13 -3.90 28.27
N ALA A 210 22.97 -4.49 27.42
CA ALA A 210 23.97 -3.79 26.62
C ALA A 210 23.35 -3.11 25.36
N TRP A 211 22.10 -3.39 25.04
CA TRP A 211 21.44 -2.86 23.82
C TRP A 211 21.62 -1.35 23.63
N PRO A 212 21.49 -0.46 24.63
CA PRO A 212 21.67 0.98 24.43
C PRO A 212 23.09 1.34 23.90
N ALA A 213 24.12 0.66 24.36
CA ALA A 213 25.49 0.87 23.91
C ALA A 213 25.75 0.32 22.50
N VAL A 214 25.14 -0.83 22.18
CA VAL A 214 25.15 -1.41 20.83
C VAL A 214 24.38 -0.51 19.85
N ALA A 215 23.19 -0.08 20.21
CA ALA A 215 22.37 0.80 19.39
C ALA A 215 23.06 2.13 19.09
N ALA A 216 23.80 2.69 20.03
CA ALA A 216 24.56 3.92 19.84
C ALA A 216 25.60 3.80 18.72
N GLN A 217 26.24 2.65 18.56
CA GLN A 217 27.24 2.38 17.52
C GLN A 217 26.58 2.18 16.15
N LEU A 218 25.34 1.71 16.11
CA LEU A 218 24.61 1.38 14.87
C LEU A 218 23.91 2.58 14.21
N ARG A 219 23.83 3.75 14.85
CA ARG A 219 23.08 4.93 14.38
C ARG A 219 23.52 5.47 13.02
N HIS A 220 24.79 5.33 12.69
CA HIS A 220 25.37 5.83 11.44
C HIS A 220 25.82 4.68 10.54
N THR A 221 25.48 3.45 10.92
CA THR A 221 25.84 2.26 10.17
C THR A 221 24.78 1.96 9.14
N VAL A 222 25.23 1.81 7.90
CA VAL A 222 24.46 1.29 6.79
C VAL A 222 25.00 -0.10 6.48
N ALA A 223 24.14 -1.10 6.43
CA ALA A 223 24.59 -2.47 6.17
C ALA A 223 25.11 -2.60 4.73
N HIS A 224 26.24 -3.30 4.59
CA HIS A 224 26.74 -3.74 3.30
C HIS A 224 26.02 -5.04 2.95
N VAL A 225 25.33 -5.07 1.79
CA VAL A 225 24.48 -6.20 1.43
C VAL A 225 24.40 -6.35 -0.09
N ASP A 226 24.08 -7.54 -0.53
CA ASP A 226 23.91 -7.84 -1.94
C ASP A 226 22.77 -7.03 -2.58
N ARG A 227 22.88 -6.83 -3.89
CA ARG A 227 21.92 -6.05 -4.68
C ARG A 227 20.51 -6.62 -4.64
N ALA A 228 20.35 -7.94 -4.63
CA ALA A 228 19.04 -8.58 -4.67
C ALA A 228 18.27 -8.32 -3.37
N THR A 229 18.93 -8.42 -2.22
CA THR A 229 18.33 -8.11 -0.91
C THR A 229 17.91 -6.63 -0.82
N VAL A 230 18.72 -5.70 -1.35
CA VAL A 230 18.37 -4.27 -1.39
C VAL A 230 17.13 -4.05 -2.24
N LEU A 231 17.10 -4.58 -3.47
CA LEU A 231 15.97 -4.43 -4.39
C LEU A 231 14.67 -5.03 -3.81
N ALA A 232 14.74 -6.24 -3.26
CA ALA A 232 13.59 -6.91 -2.68
C ALA A 232 13.07 -6.20 -1.42
N THR A 233 13.97 -5.68 -0.59
CA THR A 233 13.59 -4.88 0.59
C THR A 233 12.91 -3.58 0.18
N ALA A 234 13.43 -2.88 -0.82
CA ALA A 234 12.82 -1.67 -1.37
C ALA A 234 11.44 -1.95 -1.95
N ALA A 235 11.27 -3.02 -2.74
CA ALA A 235 9.98 -3.43 -3.30
C ALA A 235 8.95 -3.73 -2.20
N LEU A 236 9.35 -4.45 -1.15
CA LEU A 236 8.48 -4.74 0.00
C LEU A 236 8.06 -3.46 0.72
N ALA A 237 8.98 -2.50 0.88
CA ALA A 237 8.70 -1.21 1.49
C ALA A 237 7.76 -0.36 0.64
N LEU A 238 7.94 -0.32 -0.69
CA LEU A 238 7.06 0.39 -1.61
C LEU A 238 5.62 -0.10 -1.49
N GLY A 239 5.40 -1.42 -1.41
CA GLY A 239 4.06 -1.96 -1.19
C GLY A 239 3.40 -1.49 0.13
N GLN A 240 4.18 -1.15 1.18
CA GLN A 240 3.65 -0.55 2.40
C GLN A 240 3.35 0.94 2.22
N VAL A 241 4.24 1.67 1.54
CA VAL A 241 4.06 3.11 1.25
C VAL A 241 2.83 3.33 0.37
N ASP A 242 2.61 2.51 -0.65
CA ASP A 242 1.44 2.59 -1.53
C ASP A 242 0.12 2.42 -0.77
N ARG A 243 0.08 1.53 0.23
CA ARG A 243 -1.07 1.39 1.12
C ARG A 243 -1.33 2.64 1.96
N VAL A 244 -0.26 3.30 2.44
CA VAL A 244 -0.37 4.58 3.16
C VAL A 244 -0.87 5.68 2.22
N ILE A 245 -0.32 5.76 1.00
CA ILE A 245 -0.78 6.71 -0.04
C ILE A 245 -2.29 6.51 -0.31
N ALA A 246 -2.72 5.27 -0.50
CA ALA A 246 -4.12 4.95 -0.73
C ALA A 246 -5.01 5.32 0.46
N ALA A 247 -4.54 5.09 1.70
CA ALA A 247 -5.27 5.47 2.91
C ALA A 247 -5.41 6.98 3.05
N VAL A 248 -4.34 7.76 2.84
CA VAL A 248 -4.35 9.23 2.89
C VAL A 248 -5.28 9.82 1.83
N ARG A 249 -5.34 9.19 0.65
CA ARG A 249 -6.25 9.60 -0.44
C ARG A 249 -7.69 9.16 -0.23
N GLY A 250 -7.98 8.36 0.78
CA GLY A 250 -9.31 7.78 0.98
C GLY A 250 -9.69 6.75 -0.08
N THR A 251 -8.71 6.18 -0.79
CA THR A 251 -8.93 5.20 -1.86
C THR A 251 -8.77 3.76 -1.40
N ALA A 252 -8.24 3.55 -0.19
CA ALA A 252 -7.96 2.22 0.35
C ALA A 252 -9.22 1.35 0.48
N ALA A 253 -10.31 1.90 0.99
CA ALA A 253 -11.57 1.17 1.14
C ALA A 253 -12.17 0.79 -0.22
N GLY A 254 -12.11 1.72 -1.20
CA GLY A 254 -12.57 1.49 -2.56
C GLY A 254 -11.69 0.49 -3.35
N ALA A 255 -10.43 0.34 -2.98
CA ALA A 255 -9.51 -0.62 -3.61
C ALA A 255 -9.46 -1.98 -2.89
N GLY A 256 -10.27 -2.21 -1.85
CA GLY A 256 -10.21 -3.44 -1.05
C GLY A 256 -8.87 -3.65 -0.34
N LEU A 257 -8.05 -2.58 -0.20
CA LEU A 257 -6.74 -2.68 0.42
C LEU A 257 -6.86 -2.88 1.92
N ALA A 258 -6.40 -4.03 2.39
CA ALA A 258 -6.25 -4.28 3.81
C ALA A 258 -5.25 -3.30 4.45
N ALA A 259 -5.37 -3.08 5.75
CA ALA A 259 -4.40 -2.29 6.51
C ALA A 259 -2.97 -2.80 6.27
N PRO A 260 -1.95 -1.91 6.29
CA PRO A 260 -0.57 -2.33 6.12
C PRO A 260 -0.19 -3.42 7.12
N PRO A 261 0.35 -4.57 6.68
CA PRO A 261 0.76 -5.65 7.57
C PRO A 261 1.88 -5.23 8.53
N THR A 262 2.52 -4.10 8.28
CA THR A 262 3.52 -3.49 9.14
C THR A 262 2.95 -2.69 10.32
N LEU A 263 1.62 -2.55 10.46
CA LEU A 263 1.04 -1.98 11.68
C LEU A 263 1.32 -2.91 12.87
N ASN A 264 2.02 -2.40 13.90
CA ASN A 264 2.49 -3.18 15.05
C ASN A 264 3.28 -4.46 14.65
N ALA A 265 3.94 -4.44 13.50
CA ALA A 265 4.74 -5.58 13.05
C ALA A 265 5.90 -5.14 12.13
N THR A 266 6.95 -5.94 12.08
CA THR A 266 7.98 -5.88 11.07
C THR A 266 7.85 -7.05 10.12
N LEU A 267 8.14 -6.81 8.84
CA LEU A 267 8.35 -7.84 7.84
C LEU A 267 9.85 -8.07 7.70
N GLU A 268 10.30 -9.29 7.93
CA GLU A 268 11.69 -9.71 7.79
C GLU A 268 11.80 -10.60 6.55
N LEU A 269 12.55 -10.13 5.55
CA LEU A 269 12.73 -10.80 4.26
C LEU A 269 14.10 -11.47 4.25
N ASP A 270 14.13 -12.78 4.21
CA ASP A 270 15.31 -13.59 3.97
C ASP A 270 15.27 -14.18 2.57
N LEU A 271 16.09 -13.64 1.66
CA LEU A 271 16.13 -14.11 0.27
C LEU A 271 16.79 -15.47 0.14
N ALA A 272 17.76 -15.81 0.97
CA ALA A 272 18.43 -17.10 0.93
C ALA A 272 17.47 -18.22 1.34
N ALA A 273 16.60 -17.96 2.31
CA ALA A 273 15.55 -18.89 2.72
C ALA A 273 14.26 -18.76 1.87
N GLY A 274 14.16 -17.77 0.97
CA GLY A 274 12.96 -17.49 0.18
C GLY A 274 11.73 -17.17 1.05
N SER A 275 11.93 -16.53 2.20
CA SER A 275 10.87 -16.37 3.21
C SER A 275 10.64 -14.91 3.61
N ILE A 276 9.38 -14.61 3.96
CA ILE A 276 9.00 -13.36 4.63
C ILE A 276 8.34 -13.72 5.95
N VAL A 277 8.92 -13.28 7.05
CA VAL A 277 8.43 -13.52 8.40
C VAL A 277 7.85 -12.23 8.97
N THR A 278 6.64 -12.31 9.53
CA THR A 278 6.01 -11.19 10.23
C THR A 278 6.28 -11.30 11.73
N ARG A 279 6.98 -10.32 12.31
CA ARG A 279 7.20 -10.22 13.75
C ARG A 279 6.33 -9.14 14.35
N ARG A 280 5.43 -9.51 15.25
CA ARG A 280 4.54 -8.58 15.95
C ARG A 280 5.27 -7.85 17.07
N TRP A 281 4.89 -6.60 17.26
CA TRP A 281 5.36 -5.74 18.35
C TRP A 281 4.17 -5.28 19.18
N VAL A 282 4.34 -5.26 20.48
CA VAL A 282 3.38 -4.70 21.42
C VAL A 282 3.96 -3.43 22.06
N ARG A 283 3.11 -2.56 22.57
CA ARG A 283 3.59 -1.43 23.37
C ARG A 283 4.34 -1.93 24.58
N HIS A 284 5.43 -1.29 24.90
CA HIS A 284 6.20 -1.62 26.08
C HIS A 284 5.63 -0.86 27.29
N PRO A 285 5.45 -1.51 28.47
CA PRO A 285 4.88 -0.86 29.66
C PRO A 285 5.60 0.40 30.14
N LEU A 286 6.91 0.47 29.90
CA LEU A 286 7.78 1.60 30.27
C LEU A 286 7.94 2.61 29.14
N CYS A 287 7.15 2.57 28.08
CA CYS A 287 7.23 3.52 26.96
C CYS A 287 6.09 4.55 27.05
N ASP A 288 6.44 5.82 26.98
CA ASP A 288 5.49 6.95 27.05
C ASP A 288 4.81 7.27 25.70
N CYS A 289 4.93 6.38 24.72
CA CYS A 289 4.26 6.61 23.41
C CYS A 289 2.72 6.51 23.56
#